data_820752f7d187feeec1146629fd890f6f
#
_entry.id   820752f7d187feeec1146629fd890f6f
#
_cell.length_a   1.000
_cell.length_b   1.000
_cell.length_c   1.000
_cell.angle_alpha   90.00
_cell.angle_beta   90.00
_cell.angle_gamma   90.00
#
_symmetry.space_group_name_H-M   'P 1'
#
loop_
_entity.id
_entity.type
_entity.pdbx_description
1 polymer ?
#
loop_
_entity_poly.entity_id
_entity_poly.type
_entity_poly.pdbx_seq_one_letter_code
_entity_poly.pdbx_strand_id
1 'polypeptide(L)'
;MSIDAVVARETCAPCGAGAARLLIVPGLNDSPSGHWQSALQASHRDAVRVVQRDWKSPDLERWAARIGSTLARAGTGPWIAVAHSFGVLALAQHLAQQPDAPVAAALLVAPADPDKFGLGSALPTRRLPVVSTMVLSRTDPWLTLAAGQRWAARWGCHVVDLGDAGHINVASGFRSLPFAARWVTQVQHRLAREARADRVSSPDLSFAV
;
A
#
# COMPACT_ATOMS: atom_id res chain seq x y z
N MET A 1 -6.45 -56.06 -17.05
CA MET A 1 -7.51 -55.18 -16.53
C MET A 1 -6.83 -54.01 -15.88
N SER A 2 -6.61 -52.93 -16.67
CA SER A 2 -6.03 -51.66 -16.20
C SER A 2 -7.18 -50.74 -15.88
N ILE A 3 -7.14 -50.14 -14.69
CA ILE A 3 -8.09 -49.10 -14.28
C ILE A 3 -7.29 -47.78 -14.26
N ASP A 4 -7.48 -46.99 -15.30
CA ASP A 4 -6.97 -45.64 -15.40
C ASP A 4 -7.77 -44.74 -14.46
N ALA A 5 -7.13 -44.29 -13.37
CA ALA A 5 -7.65 -43.26 -12.50
C ALA A 5 -7.44 -41.90 -13.15
N VAL A 6 -8.50 -41.38 -13.73
CA VAL A 6 -8.57 -39.97 -14.18
C VAL A 6 -8.59 -39.07 -12.94
N VAL A 7 -7.44 -38.49 -12.62
CA VAL A 7 -7.36 -37.42 -11.64
C VAL A 7 -7.99 -36.17 -12.25
N ALA A 8 -9.23 -35.90 -11.86
CA ALA A 8 -9.88 -34.61 -12.16
C ALA A 8 -9.06 -33.46 -11.55
N ARG A 9 -8.43 -32.68 -12.39
CA ARG A 9 -7.89 -31.36 -12.00
C ARG A 9 -9.08 -30.48 -11.67
N GLU A 10 -9.30 -30.24 -10.39
CA GLU A 10 -10.16 -29.16 -9.95
C GLU A 10 -9.62 -27.85 -10.53
N THR A 11 -10.28 -27.35 -11.56
CA THR A 11 -10.07 -26.00 -12.07
C THR A 11 -10.53 -25.05 -10.97
N CYS A 12 -9.57 -24.44 -10.30
CA CYS A 12 -9.81 -23.35 -9.37
C CYS A 12 -10.69 -22.32 -10.09
N ALA A 13 -11.88 -22.09 -9.56
CA ALA A 13 -12.82 -21.10 -10.07
C ALA A 13 -12.09 -19.75 -10.21
N PRO A 14 -12.37 -18.94 -11.25
CA PRO A 14 -11.73 -17.63 -11.41
C PRO A 14 -12.03 -16.81 -10.16
N CYS A 15 -10.98 -16.33 -9.51
CA CYS A 15 -11.07 -15.41 -8.37
C CYS A 15 -12.07 -14.31 -8.73
N GLY A 16 -13.21 -14.29 -8.03
CA GLY A 16 -14.30 -13.36 -8.27
C GLY A 16 -13.77 -11.93 -8.29
N ALA A 17 -14.18 -11.17 -9.29
CA ALA A 17 -13.92 -9.76 -9.42
C ALA A 17 -14.21 -9.04 -8.09
N GLY A 18 -13.17 -8.54 -7.40
CA GLY A 18 -13.43 -7.59 -6.35
C GLY A 18 -12.67 -7.58 -5.05
N ALA A 19 -11.85 -8.56 -4.71
CA ALA A 19 -11.02 -8.42 -3.50
C ALA A 19 -9.86 -7.45 -3.76
N ALA A 20 -9.77 -6.38 -2.94
CA ALA A 20 -8.66 -5.42 -3.06
C ALA A 20 -7.33 -6.12 -2.73
N ARG A 21 -6.36 -5.99 -3.65
CA ARG A 21 -5.03 -6.59 -3.56
C ARG A 21 -4.07 -5.69 -2.79
N LEU A 22 -3.02 -6.27 -2.24
CA LEU A 22 -2.06 -5.55 -1.42
C LEU A 22 -0.80 -5.19 -2.23
N LEU A 23 -0.45 -3.89 -2.23
CA LEU A 23 0.80 -3.37 -2.78
C LEU A 23 1.74 -2.99 -1.63
N ILE A 24 2.86 -3.66 -1.51
CA ILE A 24 3.91 -3.35 -0.55
C ILE A 24 4.92 -2.39 -1.19
N VAL A 25 5.13 -1.24 -0.56
CA VAL A 25 6.08 -0.20 -1.01
C VAL A 25 7.14 0.01 0.07
N PRO A 26 8.28 -0.70 0.01
CA PRO A 26 9.35 -0.57 0.99
C PRO A 26 10.05 0.78 0.93
N GLY A 27 10.83 1.08 1.99
CA GLY A 27 11.74 2.22 2.02
C GLY A 27 13.14 1.89 1.52
N LEU A 28 14.10 2.79 1.77
CA LEU A 28 15.52 2.58 1.48
C LEU A 28 16.01 1.29 2.17
N ASN A 29 16.91 0.57 1.49
CA ASN A 29 17.47 -0.74 1.88
C ASN A 29 16.45 -1.90 1.91
N ASP A 30 15.26 -1.73 1.28
CA ASP A 30 14.16 -2.71 1.26
C ASP A 30 13.57 -3.01 2.66
N SER A 31 12.71 -4.00 2.71
CA SER A 31 12.17 -4.59 3.93
C SER A 31 12.57 -6.06 3.99
N PRO A 32 13.65 -6.41 4.71
CA PRO A 32 14.16 -7.78 4.77
C PRO A 32 13.15 -8.74 5.39
N SER A 33 13.41 -10.04 5.35
CA SER A 33 12.48 -11.11 5.81
C SER A 33 12.00 -10.93 7.26
N GLY A 34 12.81 -10.31 8.11
CA GLY A 34 12.43 -9.98 9.49
C GLY A 34 11.61 -8.69 9.65
N HIS A 35 11.32 -7.96 8.58
CA HIS A 35 10.56 -6.70 8.64
C HIS A 35 9.05 -6.96 8.60
N TRP A 36 8.26 -6.13 9.29
CA TRP A 36 6.80 -6.26 9.36
C TRP A 36 6.10 -6.22 7.98
N GLN A 37 6.64 -5.47 7.00
CA GLN A 37 6.09 -5.48 5.64
C GLN A 37 6.25 -6.85 4.96
N SER A 38 7.35 -7.55 5.20
CA SER A 38 7.56 -8.90 4.68
C SER A 38 6.64 -9.92 5.34
N ALA A 39 6.40 -9.80 6.66
CA ALA A 39 5.41 -10.61 7.35
C ALA A 39 3.98 -10.32 6.84
N LEU A 40 3.63 -9.05 6.64
CA LEU A 40 2.33 -8.66 6.07
C LEU A 40 2.16 -9.21 4.65
N GLN A 41 3.18 -9.11 3.81
CA GLN A 41 3.16 -9.68 2.45
C GLN A 41 2.94 -11.18 2.46
N ALA A 42 3.64 -11.91 3.34
CA ALA A 42 3.53 -13.37 3.44
C ALA A 42 2.13 -13.84 3.86
N SER A 43 1.38 -12.99 4.60
CA SER A 43 0.00 -13.29 5.02
C SER A 43 -1.06 -13.00 3.94
N HIS A 44 -0.67 -12.46 2.78
CA HIS A 44 -1.58 -12.12 1.69
C HIS A 44 -1.06 -12.73 0.38
N ARG A 45 -1.72 -13.80 -0.09
CA ARG A 45 -1.29 -14.57 -1.27
C ARG A 45 -1.08 -13.71 -2.53
N ASP A 46 -1.94 -12.70 -2.75
CA ASP A 46 -1.94 -11.85 -3.94
C ASP A 46 -1.21 -10.52 -3.70
N ALA A 47 -0.42 -10.43 -2.63
CA ALA A 47 0.37 -9.23 -2.34
C ALA A 47 1.51 -9.10 -3.34
N VAL A 48 1.68 -7.89 -3.87
CA VAL A 48 2.76 -7.53 -4.79
C VAL A 48 3.69 -6.53 -4.12
N ARG A 49 5.00 -6.75 -4.25
CA ARG A 49 6.03 -5.83 -3.76
C ARG A 49 6.57 -4.98 -4.91
N VAL A 50 6.69 -3.69 -4.65
CA VAL A 50 7.47 -2.80 -5.52
C VAL A 50 8.96 -3.06 -5.28
N VAL A 51 9.67 -3.49 -6.31
CA VAL A 51 11.10 -3.81 -6.23
C VAL A 51 11.90 -2.73 -6.95
N GLN A 52 12.82 -2.08 -6.25
CA GLN A 52 13.71 -1.08 -6.80
C GLN A 52 14.95 -1.73 -7.44
N ARG A 53 15.52 -1.07 -8.45
CA ARG A 53 16.81 -1.48 -9.03
C ARG A 53 17.98 -1.19 -8.09
N ASP A 54 17.91 -0.05 -7.43
CA ASP A 54 18.87 0.41 -6.44
C ASP A 54 18.12 0.87 -5.19
N TRP A 55 18.30 0.11 -4.12
CA TRP A 55 17.66 0.36 -2.83
C TRP A 55 18.35 1.44 -2.00
N LYS A 56 19.52 1.90 -2.42
CA LYS A 56 20.30 2.91 -1.69
C LYS A 56 20.16 4.32 -2.27
N SER A 57 19.72 4.43 -3.51
CA SER A 57 19.53 5.72 -4.17
C SER A 57 18.12 6.27 -3.91
N PRO A 58 17.97 7.42 -3.21
CA PRO A 58 16.69 8.05 -2.92
C PRO A 58 16.18 8.90 -4.11
N ASP A 59 16.04 8.29 -5.28
CA ASP A 59 15.54 8.94 -6.49
C ASP A 59 14.01 8.88 -6.50
N LEU A 60 13.37 9.98 -6.09
CA LEU A 60 11.93 10.09 -5.92
C LEU A 60 11.16 9.73 -7.20
N GLU A 61 11.56 10.30 -8.34
CA GLU A 61 10.87 10.11 -9.61
C GLU A 61 11.00 8.67 -10.12
N ARG A 62 12.19 8.10 -10.02
CA ARG A 62 12.42 6.71 -10.39
C ARG A 62 11.61 5.76 -9.52
N TRP A 63 11.51 6.03 -8.22
CA TRP A 63 10.75 5.20 -7.29
C TRP A 63 9.24 5.33 -7.55
N ALA A 64 8.74 6.54 -7.81
CA ALA A 64 7.35 6.77 -8.18
C ALA A 64 6.99 6.07 -9.50
N ALA A 65 7.83 6.19 -10.54
CA ALA A 65 7.65 5.49 -11.80
C ALA A 65 7.67 3.95 -11.64
N ARG A 66 8.48 3.43 -10.70
CA ARG A 66 8.53 2.00 -10.40
C ARG A 66 7.21 1.51 -9.80
N ILE A 67 6.54 2.30 -8.96
CA ILE A 67 5.20 1.98 -8.45
C ILE A 67 4.22 1.82 -9.62
N GLY A 68 4.15 2.81 -10.52
CA GLY A 68 3.28 2.76 -11.70
C GLY A 68 3.55 1.54 -12.58
N SER A 69 4.82 1.27 -12.90
CA SER A 69 5.18 0.09 -13.71
C SER A 69 4.89 -1.24 -13.01
N THR A 70 4.89 -1.27 -11.68
CA THR A 70 4.50 -2.46 -10.91
C THR A 70 3.00 -2.69 -10.98
N LEU A 71 2.20 -1.65 -10.77
CA LEU A 71 0.74 -1.71 -10.88
C LEU A 71 0.31 -2.15 -12.28
N ALA A 72 0.89 -1.55 -13.33
CA ALA A 72 0.59 -1.88 -14.73
C ALA A 72 0.84 -3.36 -15.05
N ARG A 73 1.95 -3.95 -14.54
CA ARG A 73 2.26 -5.37 -14.75
C ARG A 73 1.41 -6.30 -13.91
N ALA A 74 1.00 -5.86 -12.72
CA ALA A 74 0.25 -6.68 -11.78
C ALA A 74 -1.25 -6.80 -12.16
N GLY A 75 -1.72 -6.00 -13.11
CA GLY A 75 -3.08 -6.05 -13.64
C GLY A 75 -4.07 -5.14 -12.92
N THR A 76 -5.29 -5.15 -13.42
CA THR A 76 -6.40 -4.31 -12.96
C THR A 76 -6.94 -4.76 -11.60
N GLY A 77 -7.65 -3.87 -10.92
CA GLY A 77 -8.35 -4.12 -9.66
C GLY A 77 -7.99 -3.07 -8.60
N PRO A 78 -8.78 -2.91 -7.55
CA PRO A 78 -8.46 -1.98 -6.49
C PRO A 78 -7.24 -2.48 -5.69
N TRP A 79 -6.28 -1.59 -5.45
CA TRP A 79 -5.09 -1.85 -4.66
C TRP A 79 -5.15 -1.12 -3.32
N ILE A 80 -4.70 -1.79 -2.27
CA ILE A 80 -4.40 -1.19 -0.98
C ILE A 80 -2.88 -1.05 -0.90
N ALA A 81 -2.36 0.17 -0.93
CA ALA A 81 -0.93 0.43 -0.85
C ALA A 81 -0.48 0.56 0.61
N VAL A 82 0.58 -0.16 0.99
CA VAL A 82 1.21 -0.08 2.31
C VAL A 82 2.66 0.31 2.14
N ALA A 83 2.96 1.58 2.44
CA ALA A 83 4.27 2.18 2.25
C ALA A 83 5.00 2.42 3.58
N HIS A 84 6.32 2.33 3.57
CA HIS A 84 7.19 2.60 4.71
C HIS A 84 8.32 3.55 4.33
N SER A 85 8.66 4.48 5.23
CA SER A 85 9.85 5.33 5.12
C SER A 85 9.91 6.12 3.80
N PHE A 86 10.98 6.05 3.02
CA PHE A 86 11.11 6.68 1.70
C PHE A 86 10.06 6.20 0.69
N GLY A 87 9.59 4.97 0.83
CA GLY A 87 8.48 4.45 0.02
C GLY A 87 7.18 5.25 0.16
N VAL A 88 6.98 5.92 1.31
CA VAL A 88 5.84 6.83 1.52
C VAL A 88 5.95 8.06 0.60
N LEU A 89 7.15 8.65 0.49
CA LEU A 89 7.39 9.80 -0.38
C LEU A 89 7.15 9.43 -1.84
N ALA A 90 7.69 8.27 -2.27
CA ALA A 90 7.53 7.77 -3.63
C ALA A 90 6.06 7.47 -3.96
N LEU A 91 5.29 6.91 -3.00
CA LEU A 91 3.87 6.63 -3.19
C LEU A 91 3.07 7.94 -3.29
N ALA A 92 3.34 8.91 -2.42
CA ALA A 92 2.68 10.22 -2.48
C ALA A 92 2.93 10.92 -3.82
N GLN A 93 4.18 10.88 -4.32
CA GLN A 93 4.55 11.43 -5.62
C GLN A 93 3.83 10.71 -6.77
N HIS A 94 3.81 9.37 -6.75
CA HIS A 94 3.10 8.58 -7.75
C HIS A 94 1.61 8.91 -7.79
N LEU A 95 0.95 8.97 -6.65
CA LEU A 95 -0.49 9.27 -6.56
C LEU A 95 -0.81 10.70 -7.02
N ALA A 96 0.10 11.65 -6.80
CA ALA A 96 -0.09 13.01 -7.30
C ALA A 96 0.08 13.12 -8.83
N GLN A 97 1.00 12.35 -9.39
CA GLN A 97 1.24 12.30 -10.85
C GLN A 97 0.20 11.46 -11.59
N GLN A 98 -0.35 10.45 -10.94
CA GLN A 98 -1.32 9.50 -11.50
C GLN A 98 -2.55 9.41 -10.58
N PRO A 99 -3.42 10.43 -10.57
CA PRO A 99 -4.58 10.48 -9.66
C PRO A 99 -5.58 9.35 -9.91
N ASP A 100 -5.61 8.81 -11.13
CA ASP A 100 -6.47 7.70 -11.53
C ASP A 100 -5.82 6.31 -11.34
N ALA A 101 -4.65 6.26 -10.67
CA ALA A 101 -4.03 4.98 -10.33
C ALA A 101 -5.03 4.09 -9.57
N PRO A 102 -5.05 2.76 -9.82
CA PRO A 102 -6.05 1.86 -9.23
C PRO A 102 -5.78 1.58 -7.75
N VAL A 103 -5.36 2.60 -6.99
CA VAL A 103 -5.13 2.55 -5.55
C VAL A 103 -6.36 3.09 -4.84
N ALA A 104 -7.05 2.25 -4.07
CA ALA A 104 -8.27 2.62 -3.36
C ALA A 104 -8.00 3.18 -1.95
N ALA A 105 -6.88 2.80 -1.33
CA ALA A 105 -6.49 3.31 -0.02
C ALA A 105 -4.97 3.17 0.19
N ALA A 106 -4.40 4.03 1.05
CA ALA A 106 -2.98 4.02 1.37
C ALA A 106 -2.72 4.05 2.88
N LEU A 107 -1.85 3.16 3.36
CA LEU A 107 -1.26 3.18 4.70
C LEU A 107 0.19 3.67 4.59
N LEU A 108 0.48 4.79 5.21
CA LEU A 108 1.74 5.52 5.15
C LEU A 108 2.43 5.41 6.51
N VAL A 109 3.41 4.52 6.64
CA VAL A 109 4.01 4.19 7.96
C VAL A 109 5.40 4.82 8.07
N ALA A 110 5.63 5.56 9.14
CA ALA A 110 6.92 6.18 9.47
C ALA A 110 7.58 6.84 8.25
N PRO A 111 7.01 7.90 7.66
CA PRO A 111 7.57 8.55 6.48
C PRO A 111 9.02 8.99 6.72
N ALA A 112 9.86 8.92 5.70
CA ALA A 112 11.14 9.61 5.72
C ALA A 112 10.92 11.13 5.72
N ASP A 113 11.86 11.89 6.31
CA ASP A 113 11.83 13.35 6.26
C ASP A 113 12.23 13.83 4.87
N PRO A 114 11.34 14.48 4.10
CA PRO A 114 11.67 14.96 2.77
C PRO A 114 12.80 15.97 2.76
N ASP A 115 12.94 16.77 3.81
CA ASP A 115 13.95 17.84 3.88
C ASP A 115 15.36 17.25 4.00
N LYS A 116 15.52 16.08 4.62
CA LYS A 116 16.80 15.34 4.68
C LYS A 116 17.28 14.86 3.29
N PHE A 117 16.39 14.82 2.31
CA PHE A 117 16.69 14.43 0.92
C PHE A 117 16.60 15.61 -0.05
N GLY A 118 16.32 16.83 0.43
CA GLY A 118 16.10 18.00 -0.44
C GLY A 118 14.81 17.89 -1.29
N LEU A 119 13.84 17.12 -0.86
CA LEU A 119 12.63 16.77 -1.63
C LEU A 119 11.38 17.53 -1.20
N GLY A 120 11.47 18.40 -0.18
CA GLY A 120 10.30 19.10 0.36
C GLY A 120 9.49 19.88 -0.67
N SER A 121 10.16 20.49 -1.66
CA SER A 121 9.51 21.24 -2.76
C SER A 121 9.04 20.35 -3.92
N ALA A 122 9.57 19.14 -4.05
CA ALA A 122 9.21 18.20 -5.13
C ALA A 122 7.93 17.42 -4.82
N LEU A 123 7.59 17.27 -3.53
CA LEU A 123 6.43 16.50 -3.09
C LEU A 123 5.11 17.26 -3.29
N PRO A 124 3.98 16.56 -3.45
CA PRO A 124 2.68 17.17 -3.64
C PRO A 124 2.31 18.08 -2.45
N THR A 125 1.81 19.27 -2.76
CA THR A 125 1.32 20.25 -1.79
C THR A 125 -0.19 20.18 -1.57
N ARG A 126 -0.88 19.25 -2.24
CA ARG A 126 -2.33 19.02 -2.21
C ARG A 126 -2.68 17.70 -1.55
N ARG A 127 -3.96 17.51 -1.24
CA ARG A 127 -4.48 16.25 -0.74
C ARG A 127 -4.20 15.10 -1.72
N LEU A 128 -3.87 13.95 -1.18
CA LEU A 128 -3.77 12.72 -1.99
C LEU A 128 -5.16 12.33 -2.51
N PRO A 129 -5.25 11.75 -3.72
CA PRO A 129 -6.53 11.40 -4.33
C PRO A 129 -7.20 10.18 -3.70
N VAL A 130 -6.58 9.54 -2.71
CA VAL A 130 -7.05 8.32 -2.08
C VAL A 130 -7.18 8.48 -0.57
N VAL A 131 -8.09 7.74 0.05
CA VAL A 131 -8.20 7.69 1.51
C VAL A 131 -6.90 7.16 2.10
N SER A 132 -6.26 7.96 2.95
CA SER A 132 -4.94 7.68 3.46
C SER A 132 -4.89 7.76 4.99
N THR A 133 -4.17 6.82 5.61
CA THR A 133 -3.83 6.84 7.04
C THR A 133 -2.33 6.93 7.18
N MET A 134 -1.84 7.90 7.96
CA MET A 134 -0.42 8.07 8.27
C MET A 134 -0.15 7.63 9.71
N VAL A 135 0.74 6.67 9.87
CA VAL A 135 1.18 6.15 11.17
C VAL A 135 2.51 6.80 11.54
N LEU A 136 2.53 7.50 12.66
CA LEU A 136 3.68 8.26 13.14
C LEU A 136 4.15 7.71 14.49
N SER A 137 5.41 7.97 14.81
CA SER A 137 6.03 7.66 16.09
C SER A 137 6.62 8.92 16.70
N ARG A 138 6.56 9.03 18.02
CA ARG A 138 7.11 10.18 18.79
C ARG A 138 8.63 10.18 18.83
N THR A 139 9.24 9.00 18.73
CA THR A 139 10.68 8.78 18.81
C THR A 139 11.31 8.38 17.47
N ASP A 140 10.66 8.71 16.36
CA ASP A 140 11.22 8.44 15.03
C ASP A 140 12.44 9.34 14.78
N PRO A 141 13.65 8.78 14.55
CA PRO A 141 14.85 9.58 14.33
C PRO A 141 14.90 10.21 12.93
N TRP A 142 14.04 9.77 12.01
CA TRP A 142 14.02 10.22 10.62
C TRP A 142 13.01 11.35 10.36
N LEU A 143 11.89 11.37 11.09
CA LEU A 143 10.86 12.39 10.94
C LEU A 143 10.26 12.73 12.30
N THR A 144 10.33 13.98 12.73
CA THR A 144 9.68 14.40 13.98
C THR A 144 8.16 14.25 13.88
N LEU A 145 7.49 13.96 15.00
CA LEU A 145 6.03 13.87 15.05
C LEU A 145 5.36 15.13 14.46
N ALA A 146 5.83 16.31 14.84
CA ALA A 146 5.28 17.58 14.34
C ALA A 146 5.44 17.75 12.81
N ALA A 147 6.58 17.34 12.25
CA ALA A 147 6.78 17.35 10.79
C ALA A 147 5.84 16.35 10.09
N GLY A 148 5.71 15.13 10.64
CA GLY A 148 4.78 14.12 10.14
C GLY A 148 3.33 14.61 10.16
N GLN A 149 2.90 15.26 11.23
CA GLN A 149 1.55 15.85 11.33
C GLN A 149 1.31 16.95 10.29
N ARG A 150 2.31 17.79 10.00
CA ARG A 150 2.21 18.80 8.93
C ARG A 150 2.05 18.16 7.55
N TRP A 151 2.80 17.11 7.25
CA TRP A 151 2.66 16.36 6.01
C TRP A 151 1.32 15.64 5.92
N ALA A 152 0.87 15.02 7.01
CA ALA A 152 -0.44 14.39 7.08
C ALA A 152 -1.58 15.37 6.82
N ALA A 153 -1.54 16.55 7.42
CA ALA A 153 -2.52 17.62 7.19
C ALA A 153 -2.54 18.07 5.72
N ARG A 154 -1.35 18.30 5.13
CA ARG A 154 -1.19 18.69 3.72
C ARG A 154 -1.77 17.64 2.76
N TRP A 155 -1.50 16.37 3.01
CA TRP A 155 -1.98 15.26 2.18
C TRP A 155 -3.39 14.80 2.53
N GLY A 156 -3.99 15.33 3.60
CA GLY A 156 -5.34 14.98 4.05
C GLY A 156 -5.43 13.58 4.63
N CYS A 157 -4.37 13.11 5.27
CA CYS A 157 -4.31 11.79 5.90
C CYS A 157 -4.97 11.80 7.28
N HIS A 158 -5.63 10.70 7.64
CA HIS A 158 -5.90 10.39 9.04
C HIS A 158 -4.60 10.04 9.76
N VAL A 159 -4.36 10.63 10.95
CA VAL A 159 -3.13 10.39 11.71
C VAL A 159 -3.37 9.37 12.82
N VAL A 160 -2.44 8.43 12.95
CA VAL A 160 -2.34 7.49 14.06
C VAL A 160 -0.98 7.68 14.72
N ASP A 161 -0.98 8.10 15.99
CA ASP A 161 0.21 8.17 16.82
C ASP A 161 0.43 6.81 17.50
N LEU A 162 1.52 6.13 17.14
CA LEU A 162 1.87 4.80 17.68
C LEU A 162 2.68 4.91 18.99
N GLY A 163 2.89 6.11 19.53
CA GLY A 163 3.71 6.34 20.69
C GLY A 163 5.21 6.25 20.39
N ASP A 164 5.98 5.70 21.33
CA ASP A 164 7.45 5.60 21.26
C ASP A 164 7.86 4.33 20.48
N ALA A 165 7.70 4.37 19.16
CA ALA A 165 7.87 3.22 18.28
C ALA A 165 9.10 3.30 17.35
N GLY A 166 10.01 4.27 17.58
CA GLY A 166 11.17 4.50 16.72
C GLY A 166 10.75 4.67 15.25
N HIS A 167 11.53 4.14 14.32
CA HIS A 167 11.20 4.20 12.88
C HIS A 167 10.28 3.06 12.41
N ILE A 168 9.60 2.39 13.33
CA ILE A 168 8.66 1.27 13.07
C ILE A 168 9.29 0.25 12.10
N ASN A 169 10.52 -0.15 12.36
CA ASN A 169 11.30 -1.11 11.58
C ASN A 169 11.90 -2.21 12.47
N VAL A 170 12.72 -3.09 11.89
CA VAL A 170 13.38 -4.18 12.64
C VAL A 170 14.26 -3.66 13.77
N ALA A 171 15.01 -2.57 13.54
CA ALA A 171 15.88 -1.98 14.56
C ALA A 171 15.09 -1.41 15.75
N SER A 172 13.84 -1.01 15.51
CA SER A 172 12.89 -0.56 16.55
C SER A 172 12.04 -1.70 17.12
N GLY A 173 12.36 -2.98 16.81
CA GLY A 173 11.67 -4.15 17.35
C GLY A 173 10.44 -4.61 16.53
N PHE A 174 10.11 -3.98 15.43
CA PHE A 174 8.90 -4.31 14.64
C PHE A 174 9.17 -5.40 13.59
N ARG A 175 9.02 -6.66 14.01
CA ARG A 175 9.00 -7.82 13.11
C ARG A 175 7.60 -8.09 12.56
N SER A 176 6.57 -7.63 13.25
CA SER A 176 5.17 -7.60 12.83
C SER A 176 4.56 -6.26 13.22
N LEU A 177 3.52 -5.84 12.52
CA LEU A 177 2.76 -4.64 12.84
C LEU A 177 1.26 -4.99 12.83
N PRO A 178 0.71 -5.45 13.98
CA PRO A 178 -0.70 -5.86 14.07
C PRO A 178 -1.68 -4.77 13.68
N PHE A 179 -1.32 -3.51 13.89
CA PHE A 179 -2.10 -2.37 13.41
C PHE A 179 -2.27 -2.41 11.88
N ALA A 180 -1.17 -2.59 11.13
CA ALA A 180 -1.23 -2.62 9.67
C ALA A 180 -2.09 -3.78 9.17
N ALA A 181 -1.96 -4.98 9.76
CA ALA A 181 -2.76 -6.13 9.39
C ALA A 181 -4.26 -5.89 9.61
N ARG A 182 -4.66 -5.37 10.79
CA ARG A 182 -6.05 -5.01 11.08
C ARG A 182 -6.58 -3.93 10.15
N TRP A 183 -5.78 -2.88 9.89
CA TRP A 183 -6.15 -1.80 9.00
C TRP A 183 -6.42 -2.30 7.58
N VAL A 184 -5.53 -3.13 7.02
CA VAL A 184 -5.71 -3.75 5.69
C VAL A 184 -7.00 -4.56 5.64
N THR A 185 -7.25 -5.43 6.62
CA THR A 185 -8.49 -6.22 6.70
C THR A 185 -9.74 -5.35 6.73
N GLN A 186 -9.74 -4.27 7.53
CA GLN A 186 -10.88 -3.34 7.61
C GLN A 186 -11.14 -2.63 6.28
N VAL A 187 -10.07 -2.20 5.59
CA VAL A 187 -10.19 -1.57 4.26
C VAL A 187 -10.70 -2.56 3.23
N GLN A 188 -10.19 -3.80 3.22
CA GLN A 188 -10.69 -4.86 2.32
C GLN A 188 -12.19 -5.12 2.51
N HIS A 189 -12.65 -5.21 3.77
CA HIS A 189 -14.07 -5.40 4.08
C HIS A 189 -14.92 -4.20 3.63
N ARG A 190 -14.43 -2.96 3.80
CA ARG A 190 -15.12 -1.76 3.34
C ARG A 190 -15.28 -1.78 1.83
N LEU A 191 -14.19 -1.97 1.08
CA LEU A 191 -14.20 -2.00 -0.38
C LEU A 191 -15.09 -3.13 -0.93
N ALA A 192 -15.08 -4.30 -0.28
CA ALA A 192 -15.96 -5.40 -0.66
C ALA A 192 -17.46 -5.07 -0.45
N ARG A 193 -17.80 -4.32 0.59
CA ARG A 193 -19.19 -3.86 0.82
C ARG A 193 -19.61 -2.81 -0.21
N GLU A 194 -18.74 -1.83 -0.50
CA GLU A 194 -18.97 -0.80 -1.51
C GLU A 194 -19.21 -1.44 -2.89
N ALA A 195 -18.36 -2.37 -3.32
CA ALA A 195 -18.52 -3.10 -4.57
C ALA A 195 -19.78 -3.97 -4.66
N ARG A 196 -20.32 -4.43 -3.53
CA ARG A 196 -21.62 -5.13 -3.50
C ARG A 196 -22.80 -4.17 -3.64
N ALA A 197 -22.73 -3.03 -2.96
CA ALA A 197 -23.77 -2.00 -3.02
C ALA A 197 -23.92 -1.46 -4.46
N ASP A 198 -22.79 -1.19 -5.15
CA ASP A 198 -22.80 -0.71 -6.52
C ASP A 198 -23.45 -1.72 -7.49
N ARG A 199 -23.21 -3.02 -7.28
CA ARG A 199 -23.84 -4.08 -8.10
C ARG A 199 -25.35 -4.18 -7.90
N VAL A 200 -25.82 -3.96 -6.68
CA VAL A 200 -27.27 -3.98 -6.36
C VAL A 200 -27.97 -2.75 -6.93
N SER A 201 -27.26 -1.60 -6.98
CA SER A 201 -27.79 -0.33 -7.49
C SER A 201 -27.78 -0.20 -9.00
N SER A 202 -27.09 -1.11 -9.73
CA SER A 202 -27.12 -1.20 -11.21
C SER A 202 -28.01 -2.37 -11.63
N PRO A 203 -29.34 -2.17 -11.83
CA PRO A 203 -30.20 -3.23 -12.34
C PRO A 203 -29.78 -3.54 -13.77
N ASP A 204 -29.59 -4.84 -14.04
CA ASP A 204 -29.27 -5.39 -15.35
C ASP A 204 -30.45 -5.06 -16.31
N LEU A 205 -30.25 -4.05 -17.17
CA LEU A 205 -31.22 -3.65 -18.20
C LEU A 205 -31.19 -4.61 -19.42
N SER A 206 -30.72 -5.83 -19.27
CA SER A 206 -30.64 -6.83 -20.34
C SER A 206 -31.87 -7.75 -20.39
N PHE A 207 -33.08 -7.27 -20.05
CA PHE A 207 -34.33 -7.91 -20.41
C PHE A 207 -35.16 -6.97 -21.28
N ALA A 208 -34.83 -6.86 -22.54
CA ALA A 208 -35.73 -6.37 -23.56
C ALA A 208 -35.39 -7.01 -24.92
N VAL A 209 -36.29 -7.91 -25.35
CA VAL A 209 -36.57 -8.46 -26.66
C VAL A 209 -35.72 -9.64 -27.11
#